data_f04f0c044425c0d478f89d2e2fb5e4fb
#
_entry.id   f04f0c044425c0d478f89d2e2fb5e4fb
#
_cell.length_a   1.000
_cell.length_b   1.000
_cell.length_c   1.000
_cell.angle_alpha   90.00
_cell.angle_beta   90.00
_cell.angle_gamma   90.00
#
_symmetry.space_group_name_H-M   'P 1'
#
loop_
_entity.id
_entity.type
_entity.pdbx_description
1 polymer ?
#
loop_
_entity_poly.entity_id
_entity_poly.type
_entity_poly.pdbx_seq_one_letter_code
_entity_poly.pdbx_strand_id
1 'polypeptide(L)'
;SIRRLGLRRVMPYFITQLKFLESSDASAESKPLTRLGIIASRRVGNAVIRNRGKRIFRRLFYKHQSLLPEGSQLVVILRLGFNKMSFSQLEKDFLETCTWYQKKFTQSEAVG
;
A
#
# COMPACT_ATOMS: atom_id res chain seq x y z
N SER A 1 6.70 -17.52 -13.11
CA SER A 1 6.51 -17.14 -13.02
C SER A 1 6.28 -16.18 -12.75
N ILE A 2 6.11 -15.70 -12.77
CA ILE A 2 5.88 -14.89 -12.64
C ILE A 2 5.58 -14.22 -12.23
N ARG A 3 5.27 -13.99 -12.00
CA ARG A 3 4.84 -13.43 -11.75
C ARG A 3 4.89 -12.57 -11.03
N ARG A 4 5.13 -11.89 -10.84
CA ARG A 4 5.25 -10.98 -10.25
C ARG A 4 4.44 -10.09 -10.62
N LEU A 5 3.58 -9.83 -10.27
CA LEU A 5 2.82 -9.08 -10.60
C LEU A 5 2.86 -8.00 -9.77
N GLY A 6 3.30 -6.91 -9.98
CA GLY A 6 3.16 -5.74 -9.25
C GLY A 6 2.03 -4.95 -9.79
N LEU A 7 1.14 -4.50 -8.98
CA LEU A 7 0.10 -3.59 -9.37
C LEU A 7 0.48 -2.22 -8.85
N ARG A 8 0.14 -1.19 -9.60
CA ARG A 8 0.50 0.18 -9.22
C ARG A 8 -0.70 1.08 -9.41
N ARG A 9 -0.91 2.00 -8.49
CA ARG A 9 -1.98 2.97 -8.63
C ARG A 9 -1.44 4.34 -8.25
N VAL A 10 -1.66 5.33 -9.10
CA VAL A 10 -1.20 6.70 -8.88
C VAL A 10 -2.37 7.53 -8.39
N MET A 11 -2.22 8.10 -7.21
CA MET A 11 -3.20 9.03 -6.66
C MET A 11 -2.58 10.42 -6.65
N PRO A 12 -3.36 11.48 -6.50
CA PRO A 12 -2.81 12.83 -6.56
C PRO A 12 -1.75 13.11 -5.51
N TYR A 13 -1.89 12.53 -4.32
CA TYR A 13 -0.98 12.86 -3.24
C TYR A 13 -0.13 11.69 -2.76
N PHE A 14 -0.31 10.53 -3.36
CA PHE A 14 0.56 9.39 -3.07
C PHE A 14 0.44 8.38 -4.20
N ILE A 15 1.44 7.53 -4.31
CA ILE A 15 1.44 6.46 -5.30
C ILE A 15 1.57 5.17 -4.50
N THR A 16 0.85 4.13 -4.91
CA THR A 16 0.97 2.86 -4.24
C THR A 16 1.45 1.80 -5.22
N GLN A 17 2.14 0.81 -4.69
CA GLN A 17 2.53 -0.38 -5.44
C GLN A 17 2.23 -1.56 -4.57
N LEU A 18 1.60 -2.56 -5.12
CA LEU A 18 1.30 -3.78 -4.40
C LEU A 18 2.09 -4.90 -5.04
N LYS A 19 2.94 -5.54 -4.26
CA LYS A 19 3.76 -6.63 -4.73
C LYS A 19 3.38 -7.88 -4.00
N PHE A 20 3.46 -9.02 -4.67
CA PHE A 20 3.19 -10.27 -4.01
C PHE A 20 4.52 -10.91 -3.65
N LEU A 21 4.64 -11.29 -2.39
CA LEU A 21 5.86 -11.93 -1.93
C LEU A 21 5.85 -13.37 -2.34
N GLU A 22 7.02 -13.86 -2.71
CA GLU A 22 7.07 -15.23 -3.11
C GLU A 22 7.03 -16.11 -1.93
N SER A 23 6.31 -17.17 -2.05
CA SER A 23 6.19 -18.01 -0.92
C SER A 23 7.27 -19.00 -0.79
N SER A 24 8.23 -18.97 -1.65
CA SER A 24 9.25 -19.93 -1.56
C SER A 24 9.99 -19.87 -0.28
N ASP A 25 9.94 -18.74 0.33
CA ASP A 25 10.60 -18.66 1.50
C ASP A 25 9.84 -19.03 2.60
N ALA A 26 8.70 -19.33 2.47
CA ALA A 26 7.88 -19.53 3.49
C ALA A 26 8.25 -20.71 4.19
N SER A 27 8.75 -20.60 5.22
CA SER A 27 8.85 -21.67 5.96
C SER A 27 7.51 -21.91 6.30
N ALA A 28 7.04 -22.81 6.00
CA ALA A 28 5.81 -23.22 6.12
C ALA A 28 5.02 -22.93 7.26
N GLU A 29 5.57 -22.71 8.33
CA GLU A 29 4.78 -22.53 9.39
C GLU A 29 4.25 -21.23 9.59
N SER A 30 4.79 -20.24 8.99
CA SER A 30 4.31 -18.95 9.26
C SER A 30 3.33 -18.53 8.25
N LYS A 31 2.27 -17.92 8.65
CA LYS A 31 1.35 -17.35 7.70
C LYS A 31 1.97 -16.18 7.04
N PRO A 32 1.76 -15.99 5.76
CA PRO A 32 2.27 -14.82 5.08
C PRO A 32 1.58 -13.57 5.60
N LEU A 33 2.36 -12.61 6.00
CA LEU A 33 1.82 -11.37 6.51
C LEU A 33 1.84 -10.31 5.44
N THR A 34 0.86 -9.43 5.49
CA THR A 34 0.87 -8.25 4.63
C THR A 34 1.84 -7.24 5.22
N ARG A 35 2.70 -6.71 4.39
CA ARG A 35 3.73 -5.79 4.84
C ARG A 35 3.53 -4.42 4.26
N LEU A 36 4.05 -3.41 4.94
CA LEU A 36 3.94 -2.03 4.50
C LEU A 36 5.31 -1.39 4.42
N GLY A 37 5.58 -0.70 3.33
CA GLY A 37 6.74 0.15 3.21
C GLY A 37 6.28 1.54 2.83
N ILE A 38 6.90 2.57 3.38
CA ILE A 38 6.53 3.94 3.06
C ILE A 38 7.78 4.69 2.64
N ILE A 39 7.72 5.34 1.49
CA ILE A 39 8.82 6.12 0.97
C ILE A 39 8.44 7.59 1.01
N ALA A 40 9.24 8.38 1.66
CA ALA A 40 9.01 9.82 1.74
C ALA A 40 10.31 10.53 1.43
N SER A 41 10.45 11.01 0.21
CA SER A 41 11.68 11.68 -0.19
C SER A 41 11.71 13.11 0.34
N ARG A 42 12.86 13.73 0.21
CA ARG A 42 12.99 15.11 0.68
C ARG A 42 12.11 16.07 -0.07
N ARG A 43 11.70 15.72 -1.28
CA ARG A 43 10.82 16.58 -2.04
C ARG A 43 9.46 16.74 -1.41
N VAL A 44 9.08 15.79 -0.57
CA VAL A 44 7.76 15.82 0.05
C VAL A 44 7.70 16.92 1.10
N GLY A 45 8.81 17.17 1.78
CA GLY A 45 8.86 18.18 2.80
C GLY A 45 9.97 17.88 3.79
N ASN A 46 9.99 18.63 4.88
CA ASN A 46 11.02 18.44 5.89
C ASN A 46 10.73 17.17 6.71
N ALA A 47 11.60 16.88 7.66
CA ALA A 47 11.48 15.66 8.43
C ALA A 47 10.17 15.55 9.20
N VAL A 48 9.65 16.66 9.67
CA VAL A 48 8.39 16.66 10.42
C VAL A 48 7.25 16.23 9.51
N ILE A 49 7.21 16.79 8.30
CA ILE A 49 6.17 16.47 7.34
C ILE A 49 6.28 15.01 6.91
N ARG A 50 7.50 14.57 6.63
CA ARG A 50 7.72 13.19 6.19
C ARG A 50 7.32 12.20 7.27
N ASN A 51 7.68 12.47 8.52
CA ASN A 51 7.35 11.58 9.62
C ASN A 51 5.84 11.54 9.86
N ARG A 52 5.18 12.68 9.68
CA ARG A 52 3.74 12.73 9.82
C ARG A 52 3.07 11.85 8.77
N GLY A 53 3.57 11.90 7.54
CA GLY A 53 3.02 11.07 6.48
C GLY A 53 3.20 9.59 6.77
N LYS A 54 4.38 9.21 7.25
CA LYS A 54 4.62 7.83 7.59
C LYS A 54 3.67 7.36 8.69
N ARG A 55 3.44 8.23 9.68
CA ARG A 55 2.55 7.87 10.77
C ARG A 55 1.12 7.71 10.29
N ILE A 56 0.66 8.62 9.44
CA ILE A 56 -0.70 8.57 8.91
C ILE A 56 -0.92 7.28 8.12
N PHE A 57 -0.02 6.98 7.19
CA PHE A 57 -0.22 5.84 6.32
C PHE A 57 0.01 4.52 7.05
N ARG A 58 0.86 4.51 8.09
CA ARG A 58 0.99 3.33 8.91
C ARG A 58 -0.32 3.03 9.64
N ARG A 59 -0.96 4.08 10.14
CA ARG A 59 -2.23 3.94 10.83
C ARG A 59 -3.32 3.47 9.87
N LEU A 60 -3.37 4.05 8.68
CA LEU A 60 -4.35 3.64 7.69
C LEU A 60 -4.15 2.18 7.28
N PHE A 61 -2.89 1.79 7.12
CA PHE A 61 -2.58 0.43 6.73
C PHE A 61 -3.07 -0.56 7.79
N TYR A 62 -2.74 -0.32 9.05
CA TYR A 62 -3.15 -1.26 10.08
C TYR A 62 -4.66 -1.31 10.24
N LYS A 63 -5.33 -0.21 9.98
CA LYS A 63 -6.77 -0.19 10.10
C LYS A 63 -7.45 -0.95 8.97
N HIS A 64 -6.87 -0.93 7.78
CA HIS A 64 -7.53 -1.49 6.60
C HIS A 64 -6.77 -2.61 5.92
N GLN A 65 -5.80 -3.18 6.59
CA GLN A 65 -4.96 -4.18 5.94
C GLN A 65 -5.72 -5.44 5.53
N SER A 66 -6.84 -5.71 6.14
CA SER A 66 -7.61 -6.88 5.76
C SER A 66 -8.18 -6.80 4.35
N LEU A 67 -8.18 -5.61 3.77
CA LEU A 67 -8.64 -5.47 2.39
C LEU A 67 -7.58 -5.89 1.39
N LEU A 68 -6.35 -6.10 1.83
CA LEU A 68 -5.26 -6.47 0.94
C LEU A 68 -4.99 -7.97 1.01
N PRO A 69 -4.51 -8.56 -0.07
CA PRO A 69 -4.26 -9.99 -0.06
C PRO A 69 -3.12 -10.36 0.89
N GLU A 70 -3.25 -11.51 1.51
CA GLU A 70 -2.21 -11.99 2.41
C GLU A 70 -0.95 -12.26 1.62
N GLY A 71 0.18 -12.02 2.24
CA GLY A 71 1.44 -12.26 1.58
C GLY A 71 1.86 -11.16 0.62
N SER A 72 1.16 -10.05 0.62
CA SER A 72 1.52 -8.95 -0.26
C SER A 72 2.28 -7.88 0.50
N GLN A 73 2.92 -7.01 -0.23
CA GLN A 73 3.59 -5.85 0.34
C GLN A 73 3.06 -4.60 -0.33
N LEU A 74 2.54 -3.69 0.47
CA LEU A 74 2.07 -2.42 -0.05
C LEU A 74 3.15 -1.39 0.16
N VAL A 75 3.55 -0.71 -0.89
CA VAL A 75 4.52 0.37 -0.80
C VAL A 75 3.77 1.66 -1.10
N VAL A 76 3.87 2.62 -0.20
CA VAL A 76 3.24 3.92 -0.38
C VAL A 76 4.34 4.94 -0.60
N ILE A 77 4.27 5.66 -1.71
CA ILE A 77 5.24 6.69 -2.03
C ILE A 77 4.52 8.03 -1.88
N LEU A 78 4.95 8.81 -0.91
CA LEU A 78 4.29 10.09 -0.65
C LEU A 78 4.66 11.10 -1.72
N ARG A 79 3.71 11.94 -2.06
CA ARG A 79 3.92 12.99 -3.04
C ARG A 79 3.79 14.34 -2.38
N LEU A 80 4.39 15.34 -3.00
CA LEU A 80 4.32 16.70 -2.50
C LEU A 80 2.86 17.12 -2.40
N GLY A 81 2.50 17.71 -1.31
CA GLY A 81 1.13 18.19 -1.11
C GLY A 81 0.24 17.29 -0.28
N PHE A 82 0.72 16.07 0.04
CA PHE A 82 -0.13 15.17 0.83
C PHE A 82 -0.52 15.80 2.16
N ASN A 83 0.37 16.61 2.72
CA ASN A 83 0.14 17.19 4.04
C ASN A 83 -0.92 18.29 4.03
N LYS A 84 -1.36 18.72 2.84
CA LYS A 84 -2.44 19.68 2.77
C LYS A 84 -3.79 18.99 2.81
N MET A 85 -3.80 17.67 2.73
CA MET A 85 -5.06 16.96 2.75
C MET A 85 -5.43 16.58 4.16
N SER A 86 -6.72 16.56 4.44
CA SER A 86 -7.19 16.12 5.74
C SER A 86 -7.01 14.62 5.88
N PHE A 87 -6.96 14.16 7.11
CA PHE A 87 -6.86 12.74 7.36
C PHE A 87 -8.03 11.99 6.72
N SER A 88 -9.22 12.56 6.79
CA SER A 88 -10.40 11.93 6.21
C SER A 88 -10.28 11.77 4.71
N GLN A 89 -9.73 12.75 4.03
CA GLN A 89 -9.56 12.66 2.59
C GLN A 89 -8.50 11.61 2.24
N LEU A 90 -7.42 11.57 2.98
CA LEU A 90 -6.38 10.58 2.75
C LEU A 90 -6.91 9.18 3.03
N GLU A 91 -7.73 9.03 4.05
CA GLU A 91 -8.32 7.74 4.35
C GLU A 91 -9.26 7.29 3.25
N LYS A 92 -10.06 8.21 2.73
CA LYS A 92 -10.96 7.89 1.65
C LYS A 92 -10.20 7.40 0.43
N ASP A 93 -9.14 8.12 0.08
CA ASP A 93 -8.33 7.76 -1.07
C ASP A 93 -7.62 6.43 -0.84
N PHE A 94 -7.19 6.18 0.37
CA PHE A 94 -6.53 4.93 0.72
C PHE A 94 -7.51 3.77 0.63
N LEU A 95 -8.73 3.96 1.10
CA LEU A 95 -9.75 2.94 1.01
C LEU A 95 -10.11 2.62 -0.44
N GLU A 96 -10.21 3.64 -1.25
CA GLU A 96 -10.47 3.42 -2.67
C GLU A 96 -9.35 2.61 -3.30
N THR A 97 -8.14 2.89 -2.91
CA THR A 97 -6.98 2.19 -3.43
C THR A 97 -7.00 0.73 -3.01
N CYS A 98 -7.27 0.46 -1.75
CA CYS A 98 -7.33 -0.91 -1.26
C CYS A 98 -8.45 -1.69 -1.93
N THR A 99 -9.59 -1.06 -2.11
CA THR A 99 -10.71 -1.70 -2.79
C THR A 99 -10.37 -2.01 -4.25
N TRP A 100 -9.67 -1.09 -4.88
CA TRP A 100 -9.24 -1.28 -6.26
C TRP A 100 -8.30 -2.48 -6.37
N TYR A 101 -7.35 -2.62 -5.44
CA TYR A 101 -6.45 -3.76 -5.44
C TYR A 101 -7.22 -5.05 -5.17
N GLN A 102 -8.17 -5.00 -4.27
CA GLN A 102 -8.96 -6.18 -3.95
C GLN A 102 -9.72 -6.68 -5.16
N LYS A 103 -10.31 -5.76 -5.93
CA LYS A 103 -11.02 -6.13 -7.12
C LYS A 103 -10.09 -6.68 -8.18
N LYS A 104 -8.92 -6.08 -8.34
CA LYS A 104 -7.97 -6.56 -9.33
C LYS A 104 -7.48 -7.96 -8.98
N PHE A 105 -7.23 -8.20 -7.72
CA PHE A 105 -6.78 -9.50 -7.26
C PHE A 105 -7.86 -10.55 -7.50
N THR A 106 -9.09 -10.23 -7.18
CA THR A 106 -10.19 -11.13 -7.38
C THR A 106 -10.42 -11.42 -8.87
N GLN A 107 -10.30 -10.39 -9.69
CA GLN A 107 -10.46 -10.58 -11.12
C GLN A 107 -9.40 -11.51 -11.67
N SER A 108 -8.17 -11.37 -11.21
CA SER A 108 -7.12 -12.25 -11.67
C SER A 108 -7.40 -13.67 -11.29
N GLU A 109 -7.90 -13.88 -10.10
CA GLU A 109 -8.22 -15.22 -9.67
C GLU A 109 -9.38 -15.78 -10.46
N ALA A 110 -10.34 -14.97 -10.75
CA ALA A 110 -11.49 -15.42 -11.47
C ALA A 110 -11.15 -15.84 -12.87
N VAL A 111 -10.20 -15.19 -13.47
CA VAL A 111 -9.82 -15.52 -14.80
C VAL A 111 -8.97 -16.77 -14.81
N GLY A 112 -8.18 -16.92 -13.83
CA GLY A 112 -7.30 -18.04 -13.78
C GLY A 112 -7.97 -19.28 -13.43
#